data_6b46e760069b8818a4147ce8f4e1bcbb
#
_entry.id   6b46e760069b8818a4147ce8f4e1bcbb
#
_cell.length_a   1.000
_cell.length_b   1.000
_cell.length_c   1.000
_cell.angle_alpha   90.00
_cell.angle_beta   90.00
_cell.angle_gamma   90.00
#
_symmetry.space_group_name_H-M   'P 1'
#
loop_
_entity.id
_entity.type
_entity.pdbx_description
1 polymer ?
#
loop_
_entity_poly.entity_id
_entity_poly.type
_entity_poly.pdbx_seq_one_letter_code
_entity_poly.pdbx_strand_id
1 'polypeptide(L)'
;MKQIVYISFFLLCVMSCSKGYDRVRLIAGDSCQYWYCVNTDSNVKTKFYVYFDRNGKKYTVEERYADKKCYLQDGGDVETIPTWSLVNDSVIEMGRLNRKLTVVNDTFLIITTEEYRWVDTLYKVTDASVLKKLQEVPIP
;
A
#
# COMPACT_ATOMS: atom_id res chain seq x y z
N MET A 1 46.77 23.92 -6.43
CA MET A 1 46.47 22.48 -6.32
C MET A 1 45.67 22.10 -5.08
N LYS A 2 45.75 22.78 -3.95
CA LYS A 2 44.98 22.45 -2.75
C LYS A 2 43.47 22.73 -2.87
N GLN A 3 43.04 23.70 -3.66
CA GLN A 3 41.59 24.03 -3.82
C GLN A 3 40.79 23.00 -4.65
N ILE A 4 41.43 22.32 -5.60
CA ILE A 4 40.76 21.34 -6.47
C ILE A 4 40.36 20.08 -5.69
N VAL A 5 41.13 19.70 -4.68
CA VAL A 5 40.85 18.52 -3.84
C VAL A 5 39.62 18.72 -2.97
N TYR A 6 39.39 19.94 -2.48
CA TYR A 6 38.20 20.24 -1.65
C TYR A 6 36.90 20.24 -2.46
N ILE A 7 36.93 20.71 -3.70
CA ILE A 7 35.76 20.73 -4.57
C ILE A 7 35.37 19.31 -4.97
N SER A 8 36.36 18.44 -5.23
CA SER A 8 36.09 17.04 -5.58
C SER A 8 35.51 16.24 -4.39
N PHE A 9 35.95 16.56 -3.16
CA PHE A 9 35.41 15.90 -1.95
C PHE A 9 33.99 16.38 -1.64
N PHE A 10 33.68 17.65 -1.89
CA PHE A 10 32.34 18.21 -1.70
C PHE A 10 31.34 17.65 -2.72
N LEU A 11 31.78 17.43 -3.97
CA LEU A 11 30.93 16.82 -5.02
C LEU A 11 30.60 15.35 -4.72
N LEU A 12 31.51 14.60 -4.10
CA LEU A 12 31.29 13.22 -3.69
C LEU A 12 30.32 13.10 -2.50
N CYS A 13 30.27 14.09 -1.62
CA CYS A 13 29.30 14.11 -0.52
C CYS A 13 27.86 14.39 -0.99
N VAL A 14 27.66 15.10 -2.09
CA VAL A 14 26.30 15.41 -2.60
C VAL A 14 25.69 14.21 -3.35
N MET A 15 26.51 13.29 -3.85
CA MET A 15 26.02 12.06 -4.51
C MET A 15 25.65 10.94 -3.55
N SER A 16 25.94 11.08 -2.26
CA SER A 16 25.51 10.19 -1.19
C SER A 16 24.15 10.56 -0.60
N CYS A 17 23.35 11.37 -1.29
CA CYS A 17 21.94 11.46 -1.02
C CYS A 17 21.34 10.10 -1.41
N SER A 18 21.33 9.20 -0.43
CA SER A 18 20.67 7.93 -0.46
C SER A 18 19.37 8.06 -1.27
N LYS A 19 19.24 7.25 -2.30
CA LYS A 19 17.92 6.82 -2.79
C LYS A 19 17.27 6.07 -1.63
N GLY A 20 16.85 6.79 -0.60
CA GLY A 20 15.92 6.28 0.38
C GLY A 20 14.74 5.79 -0.45
N TYR A 21 14.59 4.49 -0.54
CA TYR A 21 13.43 3.88 -1.16
C TYR A 21 12.24 4.55 -0.53
N ASP A 22 11.53 5.38 -1.29
CA ASP A 22 10.31 6.03 -0.82
C ASP A 22 9.25 4.94 -0.67
N ARG A 23 9.19 4.31 0.50
CA ARG A 23 8.25 3.24 0.82
C ARG A 23 6.81 3.69 0.71
N VAL A 24 6.55 4.96 1.00
CA VAL A 24 5.23 5.56 0.78
C VAL A 24 4.88 5.49 -0.71
N ARG A 25 5.82 5.79 -1.59
CA ARG A 25 5.62 5.68 -3.04
C ARG A 25 5.43 4.24 -3.50
N LEU A 26 6.13 3.28 -2.91
CA LEU A 26 5.93 1.86 -3.22
C LEU A 26 4.52 1.41 -2.85
N ILE A 27 3.97 1.87 -1.72
CA ILE A 27 2.65 1.48 -1.22
C ILE A 27 1.53 2.24 -1.92
N ALA A 28 1.65 3.55 -2.06
CA ALA A 28 0.59 4.45 -2.53
C ALA A 28 0.80 4.98 -3.95
N GLY A 29 1.86 4.57 -4.67
CA GLY A 29 2.16 5.08 -6.00
C GLY A 29 2.53 6.57 -5.99
N ASP A 30 2.34 7.25 -7.10
CA ASP A 30 2.56 8.70 -7.21
C ASP A 30 1.41 9.52 -6.59
N SER A 31 0.19 9.00 -6.58
CA SER A 31 -1.01 9.59 -5.97
C SER A 31 -1.80 8.58 -5.16
N CYS A 32 -2.12 7.45 -5.76
CA CYS A 32 -2.81 6.33 -5.14
C CYS A 32 -2.46 5.01 -5.83
N GLN A 33 -2.66 3.90 -5.13
CA GLN A 33 -2.41 2.56 -5.63
C GLN A 33 -3.47 1.59 -5.12
N TYR A 34 -3.93 0.69 -6.00
CA TYR A 34 -4.78 -0.44 -5.65
C TYR A 34 -3.95 -1.73 -5.55
N TRP A 35 -4.27 -2.52 -4.55
CA TRP A 35 -3.65 -3.80 -4.27
C TRP A 35 -4.71 -4.89 -4.17
N TYR A 36 -4.52 -5.99 -4.87
CA TYR A 36 -5.37 -7.17 -4.76
C TYR A 36 -4.97 -7.97 -3.52
N CYS A 37 -5.90 -8.18 -2.61
CA CYS A 37 -5.71 -9.02 -1.42
C CYS A 37 -5.99 -10.47 -1.76
N VAL A 38 -4.98 -11.33 -1.62
CA VAL A 38 -5.15 -12.77 -1.85
C VAL A 38 -5.94 -13.36 -0.70
N ASN A 39 -7.11 -13.90 -1.02
CA ASN A 39 -7.89 -14.67 -0.05
C ASN A 39 -7.50 -16.15 -0.16
N THR A 40 -7.06 -16.73 0.94
CA THR A 40 -6.69 -18.14 1.03
C THR A 40 -7.88 -19.06 1.23
N ASP A 41 -9.06 -18.52 1.58
CA ASP A 41 -10.28 -19.32 1.70
C ASP A 41 -10.95 -19.50 0.34
N SER A 42 -10.91 -20.73 -0.18
CA SER A 42 -11.49 -21.09 -1.47
C SER A 42 -13.03 -20.95 -1.53
N ASN A 43 -13.70 -20.86 -0.39
CA ASN A 43 -15.15 -20.66 -0.31
C ASN A 43 -15.54 -19.20 -0.50
N VAL A 44 -14.62 -18.26 -0.31
CA VAL A 44 -14.87 -16.83 -0.49
C VAL A 44 -14.71 -16.47 -1.96
N LYS A 45 -15.82 -16.20 -2.64
CA LYS A 45 -15.84 -15.83 -4.06
C LYS A 45 -15.68 -14.32 -4.30
N THR A 46 -15.76 -13.52 -3.25
CA THR A 46 -15.56 -12.08 -3.32
C THR A 46 -14.07 -11.77 -3.42
N LYS A 47 -13.71 -10.88 -4.34
CA LYS A 47 -12.35 -10.37 -4.41
C LYS A 47 -12.26 -9.08 -3.63
N PHE A 48 -11.16 -8.92 -2.90
CA PHE A 48 -10.89 -7.71 -2.13
C PHE A 48 -9.69 -6.97 -2.69
N TYR A 49 -9.82 -5.66 -2.73
CA TYR A 49 -8.75 -4.75 -3.13
C TYR A 49 -8.56 -3.71 -2.04
N VAL A 50 -7.32 -3.35 -1.78
CA VAL A 50 -6.96 -2.30 -0.83
C VAL A 50 -6.46 -1.10 -1.59
N TYR A 51 -7.05 0.05 -1.32
CA TYR A 51 -6.65 1.35 -1.83
C TYR A 51 -5.79 2.06 -0.79
N PHE A 52 -4.66 2.58 -1.21
CA PHE A 52 -3.83 3.49 -0.43
C PHE A 52 -3.56 4.75 -1.24
N ASP A 53 -3.65 5.92 -0.61
CA ASP A 53 -3.19 7.17 -1.22
C ASP A 53 -2.06 7.82 -0.42
N ARG A 54 -1.39 8.80 -1.03
CA ARG A 54 -0.29 9.52 -0.40
C ARG A 54 -0.71 10.45 0.72
N ASN A 55 -2.00 10.75 0.84
CA ASN A 55 -2.56 11.58 1.90
C ASN A 55 -2.90 10.78 3.16
N GLY A 56 -2.56 9.49 3.16
CA GLY A 56 -2.78 8.61 4.30
C GLY A 56 -4.19 8.02 4.37
N LYS A 57 -4.96 8.03 3.27
CA LYS A 57 -6.24 7.33 3.21
C LYS A 57 -6.06 5.87 2.80
N LYS A 58 -6.82 4.99 3.42
CA LYS A 58 -6.88 3.56 3.12
C LYS A 58 -8.31 3.09 3.10
N TYR A 59 -8.72 2.45 2.01
CA TYR A 59 -10.05 1.85 1.86
C TYR A 59 -9.95 0.43 1.37
N THR A 60 -10.98 -0.37 1.65
CA THR A 60 -11.15 -1.69 1.07
C THR A 60 -12.30 -1.64 0.06
N VAL A 61 -12.06 -2.20 -1.12
CA VAL A 61 -13.05 -2.33 -2.19
C VAL A 61 -13.31 -3.80 -2.42
N GLU A 62 -14.58 -4.21 -2.50
CA GLU A 62 -14.97 -5.56 -2.83
C GLU A 62 -15.51 -5.66 -4.25
N GLU A 63 -15.08 -6.66 -5.02
CA GLU A 63 -15.72 -7.07 -6.26
C GLU A 63 -16.65 -8.25 -5.97
N ARG A 64 -17.97 -8.03 -6.04
CA ARG A 64 -18.95 -9.07 -5.75
C ARG A 64 -19.05 -10.08 -6.89
N TYR A 65 -19.10 -11.34 -6.53
CA TYR A 65 -19.18 -12.43 -7.53
C TYR A 65 -20.48 -12.37 -8.34
N ALA A 66 -21.58 -11.96 -7.72
CA ALA A 66 -22.92 -12.02 -8.31
C ALA A 66 -23.08 -11.07 -9.52
N ASP A 67 -22.58 -9.86 -9.44
CA ASP A 67 -22.76 -8.81 -10.45
C ASP A 67 -21.46 -8.30 -11.07
N LYS A 68 -20.31 -8.78 -10.56
CA LYS A 68 -18.96 -8.37 -11.00
C LYS A 68 -18.69 -6.87 -10.84
N LYS A 69 -19.45 -6.19 -10.00
CA LYS A 69 -19.26 -4.78 -9.68
C LYS A 69 -18.40 -4.59 -8.44
N CYS A 70 -17.73 -3.46 -8.39
CA CYS A 70 -16.91 -3.05 -7.28
C CYS A 70 -17.69 -2.10 -6.36
N TYR A 71 -17.55 -2.31 -5.06
CA TYR A 71 -18.21 -1.52 -4.01
C TYR A 71 -17.20 -1.15 -2.94
N LEU A 72 -17.34 0.03 -2.37
CA LEU A 72 -16.60 0.35 -1.15
C LEU A 72 -17.11 -0.58 -0.03
N GLN A 73 -16.17 -1.27 0.63
CA GLN A 73 -16.54 -2.14 1.75
C GLN A 73 -17.03 -1.27 2.91
N ASP A 74 -18.28 -1.49 3.29
CA ASP A 74 -18.82 -0.93 4.52
C ASP A 74 -18.27 -1.74 5.70
N GLY A 75 -17.71 -1.07 6.68
CA GLY A 75 -17.19 -1.69 7.91
C GLY A 75 -18.28 -2.28 8.81
N GLY A 76 -19.55 -2.18 8.41
CA GLY A 76 -20.70 -2.59 9.23
C GLY A 76 -20.74 -1.79 10.53
N ASP A 77 -20.99 -2.49 11.65
CA ASP A 77 -21.04 -1.88 12.99
C ASP A 77 -19.66 -1.53 13.57
N VAL A 78 -18.57 -1.85 12.85
CA VAL A 78 -17.21 -1.49 13.25
C VAL A 78 -16.80 -0.22 12.56
N GLU A 79 -16.64 0.84 13.32
CA GLU A 79 -16.11 2.11 12.83
C GLU A 79 -14.65 1.91 12.36
N THR A 80 -14.48 1.76 11.07
CA THR A 80 -13.15 1.65 10.47
C THR A 80 -12.58 3.04 10.22
N ILE A 81 -11.44 3.33 10.83
CA ILE A 81 -10.70 4.56 10.54
C ILE A 81 -9.98 4.35 9.21
N PRO A 82 -10.36 5.09 8.15
CA PRO A 82 -9.82 4.87 6.81
C PRO A 82 -8.46 5.55 6.60
N THR A 83 -7.53 5.30 7.52
CA THR A 83 -6.20 5.92 7.50
C THR A 83 -5.08 4.89 7.49
N TRP A 84 -3.93 5.32 6.99
CA TRP A 84 -2.70 4.57 7.08
C TRP A 84 -1.50 5.52 7.17
N SER A 85 -0.43 5.05 7.80
CA SER A 85 0.86 5.72 7.83
C SER A 85 2.00 4.73 8.05
N LEU A 86 3.22 5.09 7.67
CA LEU A 86 4.40 4.35 8.08
C LEU A 86 4.88 4.90 9.43
N VAL A 87 4.92 4.02 10.43
CA VAL A 87 5.52 4.33 11.73
C VAL A 87 7.05 4.31 11.60
N ASN A 88 7.55 3.33 10.84
CA ASN A 88 8.95 3.18 10.46
C ASN A 88 9.05 2.25 9.22
N ASP A 89 10.26 1.89 8.83
CA ASP A 89 10.49 1.04 7.66
C ASP A 89 9.89 -0.37 7.72
N SER A 90 9.51 -0.83 8.90
CA SER A 90 9.02 -2.19 9.13
C SER A 90 7.62 -2.23 9.76
N VAL A 91 7.01 -1.07 10.03
CA VAL A 91 5.70 -0.98 10.67
C VAL A 91 4.82 0.00 9.94
N ILE A 92 3.66 -0.50 9.51
CA ILE A 92 2.56 0.27 8.93
C ILE A 92 1.41 0.33 9.95
N GLU A 93 0.93 1.53 10.23
CA GLU A 93 -0.33 1.73 10.95
C GLU A 93 -1.47 1.75 9.94
N MET A 94 -2.51 0.96 10.17
CA MET A 94 -3.75 0.97 9.40
C MET A 94 -4.93 1.10 10.36
N GLY A 95 -5.60 2.25 10.30
CA GLY A 95 -6.55 2.65 11.32
C GLY A 95 -5.86 2.90 12.66
N ARG A 96 -6.16 2.06 13.66
CA ARG A 96 -5.53 2.13 15.00
C ARG A 96 -4.55 0.98 15.27
N LEU A 97 -4.30 0.12 14.26
CA LEU A 97 -3.52 -1.09 14.45
C LEU A 97 -2.16 -0.96 13.76
N ASN A 98 -1.11 -1.16 14.53
CA ASN A 98 0.24 -1.32 14.00
C ASN A 98 0.41 -2.74 13.48
N ARG A 99 0.90 -2.87 12.26
CA ARG A 99 1.15 -4.14 11.58
C ARG A 99 2.58 -4.18 11.06
N LYS A 100 3.18 -5.36 11.08
CA LYS A 100 4.51 -5.55 10.54
C LYS A 100 4.49 -5.56 9.02
N LEU A 101 5.33 -4.74 8.42
CA LEU A 101 5.53 -4.67 6.98
C LEU A 101 6.77 -5.52 6.64
N THR A 102 6.53 -6.78 6.26
CA THR A 102 7.60 -7.78 6.09
C THR A 102 8.28 -7.64 4.73
N VAL A 103 7.48 -7.40 3.67
CA VAL A 103 8.00 -7.20 2.31
C VAL A 103 7.32 -5.98 1.71
N VAL A 104 8.10 -5.13 1.07
CA VAL A 104 7.63 -3.98 0.28
C VAL A 104 8.43 -3.91 -0.99
N ASN A 105 7.79 -4.09 -2.12
CA ASN A 105 8.38 -3.83 -3.43
C ASN A 105 7.29 -3.29 -4.38
N ASP A 106 7.65 -3.09 -5.64
CA ASP A 106 6.76 -2.54 -6.66
C ASP A 106 5.72 -3.53 -7.19
N THR A 107 5.76 -4.78 -6.75
CA THR A 107 4.90 -5.88 -7.22
C THR A 107 3.96 -6.37 -6.13
N PHE A 108 4.46 -6.55 -4.90
CA PHE A 108 3.66 -7.06 -3.81
C PHE A 108 4.10 -6.54 -2.44
N LEU A 109 3.16 -6.58 -1.49
CA LEU A 109 3.35 -6.26 -0.08
C LEU A 109 3.02 -7.50 0.76
N ILE A 110 3.75 -7.72 1.85
CA ILE A 110 3.39 -8.69 2.88
C ILE A 110 3.25 -7.95 4.19
N ILE A 111 2.04 -7.98 4.74
CA ILE A 111 1.65 -7.32 5.99
C ILE A 111 1.24 -8.39 6.99
N THR A 112 1.86 -8.40 8.16
CA THR A 112 1.58 -9.37 9.22
C THR A 112 0.96 -8.67 10.41
N THR A 113 -0.18 -9.20 10.88
CA THR A 113 -0.82 -8.79 12.13
C THR A 113 -0.48 -9.85 13.19
N GLU A 114 0.49 -9.55 14.05
CA GLU A 114 1.03 -10.52 15.00
C GLU A 114 -0.02 -10.97 16.03
N GLU A 115 -0.87 -10.05 16.49
CA GLU A 115 -1.92 -10.33 17.46
C GLU A 115 -2.86 -11.45 17.01
N TYR A 116 -3.20 -11.48 15.72
CA TYR A 116 -4.14 -12.47 15.15
C TYR A 116 -3.45 -13.54 14.31
N ARG A 117 -2.13 -13.49 14.18
CA ARG A 117 -1.32 -14.38 13.32
C ARG A 117 -1.76 -14.37 11.85
N TRP A 118 -2.29 -13.25 11.38
CA TRP A 118 -2.70 -13.09 9.99
C TRP A 118 -1.55 -12.55 9.14
N VAL A 119 -1.45 -13.10 7.94
CA VAL A 119 -0.52 -12.65 6.92
C VAL A 119 -1.32 -12.27 5.68
N ASP A 120 -1.33 -10.99 5.36
CA ASP A 120 -1.96 -10.48 4.15
C ASP A 120 -0.89 -10.33 3.06
N THR A 121 -1.10 -11.01 1.93
CA THR A 121 -0.31 -10.82 0.72
C THR A 121 -1.12 -9.98 -0.27
N LEU A 122 -0.60 -8.83 -0.61
CA LEU A 122 -1.22 -7.86 -1.50
C LEU A 122 -0.42 -7.75 -2.79
N TYR A 123 -1.05 -8.00 -3.95
CA TYR A 123 -0.42 -7.83 -5.25
C TYR A 123 -0.86 -6.53 -5.91
N LYS A 124 0.08 -5.80 -6.49
CA LYS A 124 -0.20 -4.57 -7.21
C LYS A 124 -1.15 -4.83 -8.37
N VAL A 125 -2.24 -4.07 -8.44
CA VAL A 125 -3.17 -4.14 -9.56
C VAL A 125 -2.57 -3.38 -10.75
N THR A 126 -2.33 -4.11 -11.84
CA THR A 126 -1.77 -3.57 -13.10
C THR A 126 -2.71 -3.77 -14.29
N ASP A 127 -3.73 -4.63 -14.16
CA ASP A 127 -4.73 -4.85 -15.20
C ASP A 127 -5.60 -3.61 -15.40
N ALA A 128 -5.56 -3.04 -16.61
CA ALA A 128 -6.25 -1.80 -16.92
C ALA A 128 -7.78 -1.93 -16.81
N SER A 129 -8.34 -3.11 -17.09
CA SER A 129 -9.79 -3.35 -17.00
C SER A 129 -10.25 -3.40 -15.55
N VAL A 130 -9.44 -3.98 -14.67
CA VAL A 130 -9.68 -4.01 -13.23
C VAL A 130 -9.53 -2.61 -12.65
N LEU A 131 -8.46 -1.90 -12.98
CA LEU A 131 -8.22 -0.53 -12.52
C LEU A 131 -9.36 0.40 -12.90
N LYS A 132 -9.90 0.30 -14.13
CA LYS A 132 -11.05 1.09 -14.55
C LYS A 132 -12.26 0.87 -13.64
N LYS A 133 -12.61 -0.38 -13.34
CA LYS A 133 -13.72 -0.69 -12.42
C LYS A 133 -13.49 -0.13 -11.01
N LEU A 134 -12.27 -0.25 -10.50
CA LEU A 134 -11.92 0.24 -9.17
C LEU A 134 -11.98 1.77 -9.08
N GLN A 135 -11.59 2.47 -10.15
CA GLN A 135 -11.64 3.94 -10.23
C GLN A 135 -13.07 4.49 -10.36
N GLU A 136 -14.04 3.67 -10.77
CA GLU A 136 -15.46 4.03 -10.79
C GLU A 136 -16.09 4.03 -9.39
N VAL A 137 -15.42 3.42 -8.38
CA VAL A 137 -15.89 3.43 -7.00
C VAL A 137 -15.56 4.78 -6.37
N PRO A 138 -16.57 5.54 -5.91
CA PRO A 138 -16.31 6.83 -5.26
C PRO A 138 -15.59 6.61 -3.93
N ILE A 139 -14.38 7.13 -3.83
CA ILE A 139 -13.59 7.15 -2.60
C ILE A 139 -13.86 8.48 -1.89
N PRO A 140 -14.26 8.46 -0.60
CA PRO A 140 -14.59 9.67 0.17
C PRO A 140 -13.39 10.62 0.39
#